data_8dfe26d2fa927145bef71751635ce637
#
_entry.id   8dfe26d2fa927145bef71751635ce637
#
_cell.length_a   1.000
_cell.length_b   1.000
_cell.length_c   1.000
_cell.angle_alpha   90.00
_cell.angle_beta   90.00
_cell.angle_gamma   90.00
#
_symmetry.space_group_name_H-M   'P 1'
#
loop_
_entity.id
_entity.type
_entity.pdbx_description
1 polymer ?
#
loop_
_entity_poly.entity_id
_entity_poly.type
_entity_poly.pdbx_seq_one_letter_code
_entity_poly.pdbx_strand_id
1 'polypeptide(L)'
;MKHGFIKVAAAAPEIRVADPMFNADAVIRAMDEHARLGVKVLVFPELTLTGATCGDLFYQNTLLAGAAAALEKVVKASEGKDMLVFVGLPVAQGAKVYDAAAAVCNGELLGVVPASCPGDKHFALPGALLDDIQIGSLGPVDFHPQQLFQHSEVSELNVAVLVGADVSASVSPAVRHALAGATVLVEMAGFPMATDSACRMTTAVRAESAKLHAGVVLAAPGFGESSTDATYSGLCLIAEDGKVLESAEDGCSDVVTELDVQLLIAARRKDATFTGDAASYVVTEWGEGVEETVLTRPFGKYPYRPDDPADYHAAAKRLLHMQAASLVRRMQYANLKHPVVGISGGVDSTLAVIICAEAVKMMGLPADYVNAVTMPCFGTTDRTKSNAIIVSEQLGATVRVIDIGESVMQHFKDIGHDPENRNVVYENAQARERTQILMDVANGFADGGIHVGTEDMSEFADGWCTYNGDHISMYDVNAGSTKTMVQMVVRYVAETTDDQVLAKALLDVLDTPVSPELLPPTRNGEIAQKSEDSVGPYNLQDFFLYYLVDHGFAPEKVLRLADTAYGDEFDHATLKKWLRSYCRRLFSQQFKRSCLQDGPTLNGFSFSPRTGFLMPSDGSDALYLASVDALK
;
A
#
# COMPACT_ATOMS: atom_id res chain seq x y z
N MET A 1 -12.99 -6.37 14.38
CA MET A 1 -13.29 -6.06 12.96
C MET A 1 -13.56 -4.56 12.72
N LYS A 2 -13.47 -3.75 13.75
CA LYS A 2 -13.54 -2.29 13.63
C LYS A 2 -12.50 -1.78 12.61
N HIS A 3 -12.88 -0.84 11.75
CA HIS A 3 -12.08 -0.28 10.66
C HIS A 3 -11.66 -1.28 9.57
N GLY A 4 -12.37 -2.41 9.44
CA GLY A 4 -12.13 -3.40 8.39
C GLY A 4 -10.98 -4.37 8.66
N PHE A 5 -10.41 -4.39 9.86
CA PHE A 5 -9.35 -5.34 10.21
C PHE A 5 -9.91 -6.67 10.68
N ILE A 6 -9.60 -7.74 9.95
CA ILE A 6 -10.07 -9.10 10.20
C ILE A 6 -8.87 -9.99 10.49
N LYS A 7 -8.86 -10.65 11.65
CA LYS A 7 -7.83 -11.65 11.95
C LYS A 7 -8.16 -12.95 11.25
N VAL A 8 -7.25 -13.44 10.44
CA VAL A 8 -7.39 -14.66 9.66
C VAL A 8 -6.24 -15.62 9.95
N ALA A 9 -6.48 -16.92 9.75
CA ALA A 9 -5.46 -17.95 9.93
C ALA A 9 -5.55 -19.03 8.85
N ALA A 10 -4.39 -19.59 8.49
CA ALA A 10 -4.26 -20.83 7.75
C ALA A 10 -3.50 -21.83 8.60
N ALA A 11 -4.00 -23.06 8.73
CA ALA A 11 -3.40 -24.09 9.56
C ALA A 11 -3.35 -25.44 8.83
N ALA A 12 -2.18 -26.08 8.83
CA ALA A 12 -1.95 -27.43 8.31
C ALA A 12 -1.55 -28.37 9.46
N PRO A 13 -2.52 -28.88 10.24
CA PRO A 13 -2.23 -29.76 11.38
C PRO A 13 -1.71 -31.10 10.93
N GLU A 14 -0.99 -31.82 11.82
CA GLU A 14 -0.65 -33.21 11.60
C GLU A 14 -1.92 -34.07 11.52
N ILE A 15 -2.06 -34.82 10.44
CA ILE A 15 -3.18 -35.71 10.17
C ILE A 15 -2.76 -37.18 10.12
N ARG A 16 -3.74 -38.07 9.99
CA ARG A 16 -3.56 -39.49 9.63
C ARG A 16 -4.42 -39.83 8.46
N VAL A 17 -3.81 -40.39 7.39
CA VAL A 17 -4.54 -40.84 6.22
C VAL A 17 -5.60 -41.89 6.60
N ALA A 18 -6.82 -41.67 6.15
CA ALA A 18 -8.00 -42.52 6.39
C ALA A 18 -8.39 -42.67 7.89
N ASP A 19 -8.02 -41.72 8.75
CA ASP A 19 -8.47 -41.65 10.14
C ASP A 19 -9.23 -40.33 10.43
N PRO A 20 -10.50 -40.19 9.93
CA PRO A 20 -11.24 -38.94 10.06
C PRO A 20 -11.45 -38.47 11.50
N MET A 21 -11.54 -39.39 12.47
CA MET A 21 -11.79 -39.03 13.86
C MET A 21 -10.55 -38.41 14.53
N PHE A 22 -9.33 -38.93 14.23
CA PHE A 22 -8.07 -38.31 14.67
C PHE A 22 -7.91 -36.93 14.05
N ASN A 23 -8.23 -36.81 12.76
CA ASN A 23 -8.10 -35.55 12.02
C ASN A 23 -9.10 -34.49 12.54
N ALA A 24 -10.34 -34.88 12.87
CA ALA A 24 -11.29 -33.99 13.51
C ALA A 24 -10.78 -33.46 14.86
N ASP A 25 -10.12 -34.30 15.67
CA ASP A 25 -9.51 -33.85 16.92
C ASP A 25 -8.37 -32.86 16.70
N ALA A 26 -7.59 -33.01 15.62
CA ALA A 26 -6.54 -32.07 15.25
C ALA A 26 -7.13 -30.72 14.81
N VAL A 27 -8.17 -30.74 13.97
CA VAL A 27 -8.93 -29.56 13.54
C VAL A 27 -9.53 -28.82 14.76
N ILE A 28 -10.16 -29.54 15.68
CA ILE A 28 -10.79 -28.95 16.88
C ILE A 28 -9.75 -28.28 17.77
N ARG A 29 -8.58 -28.89 17.98
CA ARG A 29 -7.49 -28.25 18.75
C ARG A 29 -7.05 -26.93 18.11
N ALA A 30 -6.87 -26.90 16.79
CA ALA A 30 -6.53 -25.68 16.06
C ALA A 30 -7.65 -24.63 16.17
N MET A 31 -8.93 -25.04 16.03
CA MET A 31 -10.07 -24.14 16.22
C MET A 31 -10.08 -23.50 17.62
N ASP A 32 -9.83 -24.28 18.68
CA ASP A 32 -9.78 -23.79 20.05
C ASP A 32 -8.65 -22.79 20.28
N GLU A 33 -7.50 -23.02 19.65
CA GLU A 33 -6.34 -22.14 19.73
C GLU A 33 -6.60 -20.81 19.00
N HIS A 34 -7.06 -20.88 17.76
CA HIS A 34 -7.30 -19.69 16.93
C HIS A 34 -8.48 -18.85 17.43
N ALA A 35 -9.51 -19.47 18.01
CA ALA A 35 -10.60 -18.74 18.64
C ALA A 35 -10.10 -17.87 19.82
N ARG A 36 -9.15 -18.37 20.63
CA ARG A 36 -8.53 -17.58 21.72
C ARG A 36 -7.69 -16.41 21.20
N LEU A 37 -7.13 -16.53 19.98
CA LEU A 37 -6.39 -15.45 19.32
C LEU A 37 -7.31 -14.40 18.67
N GLY A 38 -8.63 -14.66 18.64
CA GLY A 38 -9.62 -13.77 18.02
C GLY A 38 -9.67 -13.90 16.50
N VAL A 39 -9.26 -15.04 15.94
CA VAL A 39 -9.38 -15.34 14.51
C VAL A 39 -10.86 -15.42 14.13
N LYS A 40 -11.19 -14.83 12.98
CA LYS A 40 -12.56 -14.80 12.43
C LYS A 40 -12.72 -15.67 11.19
N VAL A 41 -11.64 -15.97 10.47
CA VAL A 41 -11.63 -16.91 9.34
C VAL A 41 -10.44 -17.86 9.52
N LEU A 42 -10.72 -19.16 9.60
CA LEU A 42 -9.72 -20.22 9.76
C LEU A 42 -9.83 -21.21 8.60
N VAL A 43 -8.70 -21.50 7.97
CA VAL A 43 -8.62 -22.32 6.76
C VAL A 43 -7.75 -23.54 7.01
N PHE A 44 -8.25 -24.71 6.63
CA PHE A 44 -7.50 -25.96 6.60
C PHE A 44 -7.25 -26.42 5.16
N PRO A 45 -6.30 -27.34 4.92
CA PRO A 45 -6.04 -27.91 3.59
C PRO A 45 -7.23 -28.67 3.01
N GLU A 46 -7.17 -28.88 1.69
CA GLU A 46 -8.04 -29.81 0.97
C GLU A 46 -8.07 -31.18 1.66
N LEU A 47 -9.25 -31.80 1.75
CA LEU A 47 -9.47 -33.17 2.29
C LEU A 47 -8.87 -33.41 3.70
N THR A 48 -8.71 -32.38 4.52
CA THR A 48 -8.10 -32.46 5.85
C THR A 48 -8.72 -33.56 6.73
N LEU A 49 -10.05 -33.78 6.65
CA LEU A 49 -10.69 -34.80 7.49
C LEU A 49 -10.33 -36.24 7.12
N THR A 50 -9.85 -36.50 5.92
CA THR A 50 -9.47 -37.86 5.49
C THR A 50 -7.99 -38.00 5.17
N GLY A 51 -7.32 -36.90 4.86
CA GLY A 51 -6.07 -36.85 4.10
C GLY A 51 -6.34 -36.85 2.59
N ALA A 52 -5.53 -36.14 1.83
CA ALA A 52 -5.60 -36.02 0.38
C ALA A 52 -5.09 -37.28 -0.35
N THR A 53 -4.36 -38.16 0.34
CA THR A 53 -3.66 -39.31 -0.24
C THR A 53 -4.38 -40.66 -0.02
N CYS A 54 -5.70 -40.65 0.20
CA CYS A 54 -6.50 -41.86 0.43
C CYS A 54 -6.67 -42.75 -0.81
N GLY A 55 -6.49 -42.25 -2.04
CA GLY A 55 -6.63 -42.99 -3.27
C GLY A 55 -7.99 -43.68 -3.41
N ASP A 56 -8.05 -44.95 -3.83
CA ASP A 56 -9.30 -45.69 -4.03
C ASP A 56 -10.15 -45.90 -2.75
N LEU A 57 -9.59 -45.53 -1.55
CA LEU A 57 -10.40 -45.51 -0.32
C LEU A 57 -11.52 -44.45 -0.39
N PHE A 58 -11.40 -43.43 -1.21
CA PHE A 58 -12.48 -42.48 -1.46
C PHE A 58 -13.77 -43.08 -2.01
N TYR A 59 -13.72 -44.31 -2.59
CA TYR A 59 -14.91 -45.07 -3.00
C TYR A 59 -15.48 -45.93 -1.90
N GLN A 60 -14.87 -45.98 -0.70
CA GLN A 60 -15.32 -46.86 0.38
C GLN A 60 -16.32 -46.17 1.29
N ASN A 61 -17.52 -46.74 1.40
CA ASN A 61 -18.57 -46.20 2.26
C ASN A 61 -18.11 -45.97 3.73
N THR A 62 -17.21 -46.82 4.21
CA THR A 62 -16.65 -46.70 5.57
C THR A 62 -15.89 -45.36 5.75
N LEU A 63 -15.06 -44.98 4.77
CA LEU A 63 -14.32 -43.71 4.81
C LEU A 63 -15.28 -42.51 4.72
N LEU A 64 -16.22 -42.58 3.77
CA LEU A 64 -17.22 -41.52 3.55
C LEU A 64 -18.11 -41.28 4.79
N ALA A 65 -18.59 -42.36 5.40
CA ALA A 65 -19.36 -42.29 6.64
C ALA A 65 -18.50 -41.75 7.82
N GLY A 66 -17.23 -42.17 7.86
CA GLY A 66 -16.27 -41.64 8.86
C GLY A 66 -16.01 -40.15 8.69
N ALA A 67 -15.87 -39.66 7.44
CA ALA A 67 -15.71 -38.24 7.15
C ALA A 67 -16.94 -37.42 7.57
N ALA A 68 -18.15 -37.92 7.29
CA ALA A 68 -19.40 -37.29 7.72
C ALA A 68 -19.49 -37.18 9.26
N ALA A 69 -19.19 -38.27 9.97
CA ALA A 69 -19.20 -38.26 11.45
C ALA A 69 -18.11 -37.34 12.04
N ALA A 70 -16.96 -37.23 11.38
CA ALA A 70 -15.90 -36.30 11.75
C ALA A 70 -16.34 -34.84 11.57
N LEU A 71 -17.03 -34.51 10.48
CA LEU A 71 -17.61 -33.19 10.25
C LEU A 71 -18.65 -32.84 11.33
N GLU A 72 -19.57 -33.77 11.66
CA GLU A 72 -20.55 -33.57 12.76
C GLU A 72 -19.84 -33.18 14.08
N LYS A 73 -18.72 -33.84 14.38
CA LYS A 73 -17.91 -33.56 15.57
C LYS A 73 -17.28 -32.15 15.52
N VAL A 74 -16.75 -31.74 14.35
CA VAL A 74 -16.18 -30.40 14.14
C VAL A 74 -17.26 -29.32 14.26
N VAL A 75 -18.42 -29.50 13.60
CA VAL A 75 -19.56 -28.57 13.69
C VAL A 75 -19.98 -28.38 15.15
N LYS A 76 -20.18 -29.45 15.88
CA LYS A 76 -20.53 -29.38 17.30
C LYS A 76 -19.47 -28.65 18.14
N ALA A 77 -18.18 -28.84 17.84
CA ALA A 77 -17.09 -28.20 18.56
C ALA A 77 -16.95 -26.71 18.20
N SER A 78 -17.56 -26.24 17.12
CA SER A 78 -17.59 -24.82 16.77
C SER A 78 -18.62 -24.00 17.56
N GLU A 79 -19.51 -24.64 18.33
CA GLU A 79 -20.51 -23.97 19.17
C GLU A 79 -19.84 -22.93 20.09
N GLY A 80 -20.38 -21.73 20.11
CA GLY A 80 -19.86 -20.60 20.89
C GLY A 80 -18.60 -19.94 20.30
N LYS A 81 -18.16 -20.33 19.11
CA LYS A 81 -17.03 -19.69 18.41
C LYS A 81 -17.56 -18.89 17.21
N ASP A 82 -17.51 -17.58 17.32
CA ASP A 82 -17.81 -16.64 16.23
C ASP A 82 -16.62 -16.58 15.26
N MET A 83 -16.42 -17.70 14.54
CA MET A 83 -15.30 -17.92 13.60
C MET A 83 -15.76 -18.80 12.45
N LEU A 84 -15.63 -18.30 11.22
CA LEU A 84 -15.90 -19.05 10.01
C LEU A 84 -14.72 -19.99 9.72
N VAL A 85 -15.00 -21.30 9.71
CA VAL A 85 -13.98 -22.35 9.54
C VAL A 85 -14.26 -23.13 8.26
N PHE A 86 -13.22 -23.30 7.44
CA PHE A 86 -13.28 -24.10 6.21
C PHE A 86 -12.50 -25.40 6.38
N VAL A 87 -13.19 -26.53 6.26
CA VAL A 87 -12.64 -27.87 6.45
C VAL A 87 -12.88 -28.75 5.23
N GLY A 88 -11.82 -29.34 4.67
CA GLY A 88 -11.88 -30.19 3.48
C GLY A 88 -12.30 -31.63 3.79
N LEU A 89 -13.22 -32.18 2.96
CA LEU A 89 -13.66 -33.57 3.07
C LEU A 89 -14.21 -34.11 1.73
N PRO A 90 -14.16 -35.45 1.52
CA PRO A 90 -14.89 -36.07 0.43
C PRO A 90 -16.40 -36.17 0.78
N VAL A 91 -17.26 -35.75 -0.14
CA VAL A 91 -18.72 -35.76 0.03
C VAL A 91 -19.39 -36.66 -1.01
N ALA A 92 -20.17 -37.64 -0.56
CA ALA A 92 -20.95 -38.50 -1.45
C ALA A 92 -22.36 -37.95 -1.64
N GLN A 93 -22.76 -37.78 -2.94
CA GLN A 93 -24.12 -37.43 -3.29
C GLN A 93 -24.59 -38.33 -4.45
N GLY A 94 -25.60 -39.14 -4.22
CA GLY A 94 -26.06 -40.15 -5.18
C GLY A 94 -24.97 -41.16 -5.53
N ALA A 95 -24.62 -41.26 -6.81
CA ALA A 95 -23.58 -42.16 -7.32
C ALA A 95 -22.20 -41.48 -7.50
N LYS A 96 -22.01 -40.28 -6.96
CA LYS A 96 -20.80 -39.49 -7.15
C LYS A 96 -20.16 -39.11 -5.80
N VAL A 97 -18.84 -38.96 -5.83
CA VAL A 97 -18.06 -38.38 -4.72
C VAL A 97 -17.47 -37.07 -5.19
N TYR A 98 -17.51 -36.07 -4.36
CA TYR A 98 -16.99 -34.73 -4.61
C TYR A 98 -15.91 -34.40 -3.61
N ASP A 99 -14.88 -33.71 -4.05
CA ASP A 99 -13.97 -32.98 -3.19
C ASP A 99 -14.63 -31.65 -2.80
N ALA A 100 -14.74 -31.37 -1.52
CA ALA A 100 -15.50 -30.23 -1.06
C ALA A 100 -14.95 -29.61 0.22
N ALA A 101 -15.25 -28.33 0.39
CA ALA A 101 -15.07 -27.56 1.61
C ALA A 101 -16.39 -27.40 2.35
N ALA A 102 -16.42 -27.75 3.63
CA ALA A 102 -17.50 -27.43 4.54
C ALA A 102 -17.23 -26.09 5.22
N ALA A 103 -18.17 -25.15 5.17
CA ALA A 103 -18.15 -23.88 5.90
C ALA A 103 -18.90 -24.04 7.22
N VAL A 104 -18.22 -23.86 8.34
CA VAL A 104 -18.74 -24.12 9.69
C VAL A 104 -18.60 -22.85 10.54
N CYS A 105 -19.64 -22.48 11.28
CA CYS A 105 -19.60 -21.38 12.24
C CYS A 105 -20.59 -21.63 13.40
N ASN A 106 -20.19 -21.36 14.61
CA ASN A 106 -21.03 -21.30 15.81
C ASN A 106 -22.02 -22.49 15.97
N GLY A 107 -21.55 -23.72 15.76
CA GLY A 107 -22.35 -24.93 15.88
C GLY A 107 -23.19 -25.27 14.64
N GLU A 108 -23.08 -24.53 13.55
CA GLU A 108 -23.83 -24.71 12.32
C GLU A 108 -22.95 -25.04 11.13
N LEU A 109 -23.44 -25.92 10.24
CA LEU A 109 -22.91 -26.09 8.88
C LEU A 109 -23.62 -25.07 8.00
N LEU A 110 -22.89 -24.10 7.46
CA LEU A 110 -23.45 -22.98 6.69
C LEU A 110 -23.62 -23.30 5.19
N GLY A 111 -22.78 -24.18 4.66
CA GLY A 111 -22.79 -24.56 3.28
C GLY A 111 -21.64 -25.52 2.95
N VAL A 112 -21.71 -26.13 1.78
CA VAL A 112 -20.68 -27.03 1.26
C VAL A 112 -20.32 -26.60 -0.16
N VAL A 113 -19.03 -26.33 -0.39
CA VAL A 113 -18.49 -25.83 -1.66
C VAL A 113 -17.71 -26.96 -2.34
N PRO A 114 -18.23 -27.58 -3.40
CA PRO A 114 -17.47 -28.57 -4.18
C PRO A 114 -16.44 -27.90 -5.09
N ALA A 115 -15.31 -28.57 -5.33
CA ALA A 115 -14.34 -28.19 -6.34
C ALA A 115 -14.99 -28.01 -7.71
N SER A 116 -14.67 -26.95 -8.44
CA SER A 116 -15.27 -26.62 -9.73
C SER A 116 -14.41 -27.02 -10.94
N CYS A 117 -13.12 -27.26 -10.74
CA CYS A 117 -12.16 -27.65 -11.76
C CYS A 117 -11.77 -29.13 -11.64
N PRO A 118 -11.45 -29.82 -12.78
CA PRO A 118 -11.04 -31.21 -12.74
C PRO A 118 -9.68 -31.35 -12.03
N GLY A 119 -9.68 -32.14 -10.96
CA GLY A 119 -8.50 -32.48 -10.18
C GLY A 119 -8.21 -33.97 -10.20
N ASP A 120 -8.35 -34.64 -9.05
CA ASP A 120 -8.16 -36.07 -8.91
C ASP A 120 -9.32 -36.88 -9.59
N LYS A 121 -8.96 -38.00 -10.21
CA LYS A 121 -9.91 -38.90 -10.90
C LYS A 121 -11.03 -39.46 -10.03
N HIS A 122 -10.84 -39.45 -8.70
CA HIS A 122 -11.81 -39.99 -7.74
C HIS A 122 -13.03 -39.08 -7.56
N PHE A 123 -12.91 -37.81 -7.92
CA PHE A 123 -13.94 -36.80 -7.67
C PHE A 123 -14.65 -36.36 -8.94
N ALA A 124 -15.97 -36.23 -8.82
CA ALA A 124 -16.80 -35.69 -9.87
C ALA A 124 -16.84 -34.16 -9.81
N LEU A 125 -17.08 -33.55 -10.98
CA LEU A 125 -17.38 -32.12 -11.03
C LEU A 125 -18.87 -31.87 -10.77
N PRO A 126 -19.20 -30.75 -10.12
CA PRO A 126 -20.59 -30.34 -9.94
C PRO A 126 -21.29 -30.10 -11.28
N GLY A 127 -22.55 -30.46 -11.37
CA GLY A 127 -23.42 -30.13 -12.52
C GLY A 127 -23.88 -28.66 -12.49
N ALA A 128 -24.67 -28.27 -13.48
CA ALA A 128 -25.21 -26.90 -13.57
C ALA A 128 -26.27 -26.59 -12.49
N LEU A 129 -26.91 -27.62 -11.95
CA LEU A 129 -27.87 -27.51 -10.84
C LEU A 129 -27.44 -28.50 -9.77
N LEU A 130 -27.20 -28.03 -8.59
CA LEU A 130 -26.94 -28.83 -7.41
C LEU A 130 -28.10 -28.60 -6.43
N ASP A 131 -28.68 -29.71 -5.95
CA ASP A 131 -29.65 -29.66 -4.86
C ASP A 131 -28.93 -29.48 -3.52
N ASP A 132 -29.64 -29.04 -2.49
CA ASP A 132 -29.16 -29.06 -1.13
C ASP A 132 -28.62 -30.43 -0.74
N ILE A 133 -27.60 -30.43 0.13
CA ILE A 133 -27.00 -31.66 0.61
C ILE A 133 -27.24 -31.86 2.11
N GLN A 134 -27.39 -33.12 2.47
CA GLN A 134 -27.39 -33.55 3.87
C GLN A 134 -26.19 -34.46 4.13
N ILE A 135 -25.39 -34.11 5.15
CA ILE A 135 -24.20 -34.86 5.56
C ILE A 135 -24.44 -35.45 6.95
N GLY A 136 -24.68 -36.76 7.04
CA GLY A 136 -25.07 -37.38 8.30
C GLY A 136 -26.35 -36.76 8.88
N SER A 137 -26.26 -36.16 10.07
CA SER A 137 -27.37 -35.44 10.71
C SER A 137 -27.38 -33.94 10.38
N LEU A 138 -26.38 -33.45 9.64
CA LEU A 138 -26.22 -32.03 9.29
C LEU A 138 -26.94 -31.69 8.00
N GLY A 139 -27.59 -30.53 7.97
CA GLY A 139 -28.28 -29.99 6.80
C GLY A 139 -29.81 -30.23 6.80
N PRO A 140 -30.52 -29.96 5.68
CA PRO A 140 -29.94 -29.66 4.36
C PRO A 140 -29.29 -28.26 4.30
N VAL A 141 -28.19 -28.15 3.54
CA VAL A 141 -27.47 -26.92 3.25
C VAL A 141 -27.12 -26.79 1.77
N ASP A 142 -26.88 -25.57 1.33
CA ASP A 142 -26.48 -25.30 -0.05
C ASP A 142 -25.22 -26.10 -0.44
N PHE A 143 -25.29 -26.76 -1.60
CA PHE A 143 -24.17 -27.48 -2.21
C PHE A 143 -23.87 -26.90 -3.57
N HIS A 144 -23.04 -25.87 -3.62
CA HIS A 144 -22.80 -25.11 -4.85
C HIS A 144 -21.37 -24.53 -4.88
N PRO A 145 -20.67 -24.51 -6.05
CA PRO A 145 -19.33 -23.93 -6.15
C PRO A 145 -19.32 -22.39 -6.09
N GLN A 146 -20.44 -21.73 -6.33
CA GLN A 146 -20.58 -20.28 -6.31
C GLN A 146 -21.33 -19.87 -5.04
N GLN A 147 -20.62 -19.90 -3.91
CA GLN A 147 -21.12 -19.42 -2.61
C GLN A 147 -20.27 -18.27 -2.10
N LEU A 148 -20.94 -17.30 -1.46
CA LEU A 148 -20.34 -16.22 -0.70
C LEU A 148 -20.80 -16.33 0.75
N PHE A 149 -19.84 -16.27 1.68
CA PHE A 149 -20.09 -16.21 3.10
C PHE A 149 -19.90 -14.78 3.56
N GLN A 150 -20.99 -14.04 3.73
CA GLN A 150 -21.00 -12.63 4.09
C GLN A 150 -21.13 -12.45 5.59
N HIS A 151 -20.27 -11.61 6.19
CA HIS A 151 -20.43 -11.28 7.60
C HIS A 151 -21.65 -10.37 7.81
N SER A 152 -22.49 -10.70 8.80
CA SER A 152 -23.79 -10.05 9.05
C SER A 152 -23.69 -8.54 9.28
N GLU A 153 -22.62 -8.06 9.94
CA GLU A 153 -22.46 -6.65 10.32
C GLU A 153 -21.28 -5.93 9.61
N VAL A 154 -20.41 -6.66 8.91
CA VAL A 154 -19.28 -6.09 8.15
C VAL A 154 -19.49 -6.41 6.67
N SER A 155 -20.23 -5.57 5.98
CA SER A 155 -20.65 -5.78 4.59
C SER A 155 -19.48 -5.93 3.62
N GLU A 156 -18.31 -5.40 3.97
CA GLU A 156 -17.07 -5.54 3.20
C GLU A 156 -16.38 -6.90 3.38
N LEU A 157 -16.78 -7.69 4.39
CA LEU A 157 -16.22 -9.02 4.63
C LEU A 157 -17.07 -10.09 3.95
N ASN A 158 -16.67 -10.46 2.75
CA ASN A 158 -17.25 -11.54 1.96
C ASN A 158 -16.17 -12.57 1.64
N VAL A 159 -16.42 -13.83 1.99
CA VAL A 159 -15.46 -14.92 1.83
C VAL A 159 -15.96 -15.88 0.75
N ALA A 160 -15.06 -16.27 -0.16
CA ALA A 160 -15.30 -17.36 -1.13
C ALA A 160 -14.17 -18.38 -1.08
N VAL A 161 -14.44 -19.60 -1.53
CA VAL A 161 -13.55 -20.76 -1.39
C VAL A 161 -13.17 -21.34 -2.73
N LEU A 162 -11.89 -21.65 -2.88
CA LEU A 162 -11.33 -22.46 -3.97
C LEU A 162 -10.86 -23.78 -3.38
N VAL A 163 -11.27 -24.89 -3.97
CA VAL A 163 -10.99 -26.23 -3.47
C VAL A 163 -10.10 -26.99 -4.44
N GLY A 164 -9.00 -27.54 -3.95
CA GLY A 164 -8.11 -28.43 -4.69
C GLY A 164 -7.61 -27.84 -6.01
N ALA A 165 -8.01 -28.42 -7.13
CA ALA A 165 -7.60 -28.00 -8.46
C ALA A 165 -8.01 -26.57 -8.84
N ASP A 166 -9.00 -25.98 -8.18
CA ASP A 166 -9.43 -24.61 -8.43
C ASP A 166 -8.29 -23.61 -8.19
N VAL A 167 -7.44 -23.89 -7.18
CA VAL A 167 -6.31 -23.06 -6.78
C VAL A 167 -5.27 -22.87 -7.89
N SER A 168 -5.10 -23.88 -8.74
CA SER A 168 -4.11 -23.87 -9.84
C SER A 168 -4.73 -23.87 -11.24
N ALA A 169 -6.04 -23.66 -11.34
CA ALA A 169 -6.76 -23.70 -12.59
C ALA A 169 -6.32 -22.59 -13.55
N SER A 170 -6.14 -22.92 -14.84
CA SER A 170 -5.77 -21.93 -15.87
C SER A 170 -6.82 -20.82 -16.03
N VAL A 171 -8.08 -21.12 -15.76
CA VAL A 171 -9.17 -20.14 -15.64
C VAL A 171 -9.63 -20.18 -14.18
N SER A 172 -8.97 -19.36 -13.35
CA SER A 172 -9.23 -19.34 -11.92
C SER A 172 -10.67 -18.94 -11.59
N PRO A 173 -11.39 -19.73 -10.78
CA PRO A 173 -12.69 -19.33 -10.23
C PRO A 173 -12.62 -18.07 -9.36
N ALA A 174 -11.46 -17.76 -8.77
CA ALA A 174 -11.22 -16.58 -7.95
C ALA A 174 -11.66 -15.26 -8.63
N VAL A 175 -11.48 -15.16 -9.96
CA VAL A 175 -11.92 -13.98 -10.72
C VAL A 175 -13.43 -13.77 -10.59
N ARG A 176 -14.21 -14.83 -10.73
CA ARG A 176 -15.67 -14.76 -10.60
C ARG A 176 -16.08 -14.47 -9.15
N HIS A 177 -15.42 -15.12 -8.19
CA HIS A 177 -15.66 -14.87 -6.77
C HIS A 177 -15.41 -13.41 -6.39
N ALA A 178 -14.28 -12.85 -6.82
CA ALA A 178 -13.94 -11.44 -6.55
C ALA A 178 -14.93 -10.48 -7.22
N LEU A 179 -15.32 -10.72 -8.48
CA LEU A 179 -16.34 -9.91 -9.17
C LEU A 179 -17.73 -10.06 -8.55
N ALA A 180 -18.04 -11.20 -7.94
CA ALA A 180 -19.27 -11.41 -7.17
C ALA A 180 -19.27 -10.69 -5.81
N GLY A 181 -18.12 -10.19 -5.36
CA GLY A 181 -17.98 -9.41 -4.13
C GLY A 181 -17.06 -9.99 -3.07
N ALA A 182 -16.47 -11.19 -3.28
CA ALA A 182 -15.54 -11.76 -2.32
C ALA A 182 -14.32 -10.84 -2.12
N THR A 183 -14.08 -10.41 -0.90
CA THR A 183 -12.89 -9.65 -0.51
C THR A 183 -11.81 -10.54 0.08
N VAL A 184 -12.20 -11.73 0.57
CA VAL A 184 -11.29 -12.76 1.07
C VAL A 184 -11.50 -14.02 0.24
N LEU A 185 -10.42 -14.53 -0.33
CA LEU A 185 -10.36 -15.80 -1.07
C LEU A 185 -9.66 -16.83 -0.19
N VAL A 186 -10.34 -17.91 0.07
CA VAL A 186 -9.81 -19.07 0.79
C VAL A 186 -9.34 -20.09 -0.25
N GLU A 187 -8.09 -20.50 -0.17
CA GLU A 187 -7.48 -21.49 -1.06
C GLU A 187 -7.09 -22.74 -0.29
N MET A 188 -7.91 -23.78 -0.43
CA MET A 188 -7.67 -25.08 0.16
C MET A 188 -6.93 -25.96 -0.84
N ALA A 189 -5.60 -25.94 -0.78
CA ALA A 189 -4.74 -26.62 -1.74
C ALA A 189 -4.51 -28.09 -1.37
N GLY A 190 -4.24 -28.94 -2.39
CA GLY A 190 -3.99 -30.36 -2.23
C GLY A 190 -2.77 -30.89 -3.01
N PHE A 191 -1.90 -30.01 -3.48
CA PHE A 191 -0.76 -30.41 -4.32
C PHE A 191 0.44 -30.91 -3.52
N PRO A 192 1.20 -31.90 -4.06
CA PRO A 192 2.43 -32.36 -3.48
C PRO A 192 3.56 -31.33 -3.62
N MET A 193 4.55 -31.42 -2.74
CA MET A 193 5.74 -30.58 -2.75
C MET A 193 6.68 -30.96 -3.91
N ALA A 194 7.10 -29.95 -4.68
CA ALA A 194 8.25 -30.00 -5.57
C ALA A 194 9.27 -28.93 -5.13
N THR A 195 10.48 -29.00 -5.64
CA THR A 195 11.60 -28.12 -5.21
C THR A 195 11.27 -26.61 -5.32
N ASP A 196 10.38 -26.23 -6.22
CA ASP A 196 9.98 -24.86 -6.51
C ASP A 196 8.53 -24.53 -6.13
N SER A 197 7.79 -25.48 -5.53
CA SER A 197 6.35 -25.34 -5.27
C SER A 197 6.00 -24.13 -4.43
N ALA A 198 6.70 -23.90 -3.33
CA ALA A 198 6.45 -22.76 -2.45
C ALA A 198 6.67 -21.42 -3.18
N CYS A 199 7.75 -21.28 -3.94
CA CYS A 199 8.06 -20.07 -4.70
C CYS A 199 7.00 -19.83 -5.81
N ARG A 200 6.61 -20.87 -6.54
CA ARG A 200 5.57 -20.78 -7.59
C ARG A 200 4.22 -20.42 -7.01
N MET A 201 3.84 -21.05 -5.90
CA MET A 201 2.57 -20.78 -5.25
C MET A 201 2.53 -19.39 -4.64
N THR A 202 3.58 -18.97 -3.94
CA THR A 202 3.70 -17.59 -3.43
C THR A 202 3.56 -16.56 -4.55
N THR A 203 4.18 -16.83 -5.71
CA THR A 203 4.07 -15.94 -6.88
C THR A 203 2.64 -15.89 -7.41
N ALA A 204 1.95 -17.04 -7.52
CA ALA A 204 0.58 -17.12 -7.99
C ALA A 204 -0.39 -16.40 -7.05
N VAL A 205 -0.32 -16.68 -5.76
CA VAL A 205 -1.14 -16.04 -4.72
C VAL A 205 -0.94 -14.51 -4.70
N ARG A 206 0.30 -14.05 -4.77
CA ARG A 206 0.60 -12.61 -4.86
C ARG A 206 -0.03 -11.97 -6.09
N ALA A 207 0.11 -12.61 -7.26
CA ALA A 207 -0.44 -12.08 -8.50
C ALA A 207 -1.97 -12.06 -8.48
N GLU A 208 -2.62 -13.09 -7.95
CA GLU A 208 -4.07 -13.16 -7.80
C GLU A 208 -4.60 -12.13 -6.80
N SER A 209 -3.99 -12.04 -5.63
CA SER A 209 -4.30 -11.05 -4.59
C SER A 209 -4.19 -9.61 -5.14
N ALA A 210 -3.11 -9.27 -5.84
CA ALA A 210 -2.91 -7.96 -6.46
C ALA A 210 -3.93 -7.65 -7.55
N LYS A 211 -4.18 -8.61 -8.46
CA LYS A 211 -5.09 -8.43 -9.60
C LYS A 211 -6.54 -8.27 -9.16
N LEU A 212 -6.93 -8.96 -8.09
CA LEU A 212 -8.32 -9.02 -7.63
C LEU A 212 -8.60 -8.08 -6.45
N HIS A 213 -7.58 -7.33 -6.00
CA HIS A 213 -7.66 -6.55 -4.76
C HIS A 213 -8.34 -7.36 -3.68
N ALA A 214 -7.72 -8.48 -3.31
CA ALA A 214 -8.28 -9.46 -2.38
C ALA A 214 -7.26 -9.89 -1.32
N GLY A 215 -7.76 -10.23 -0.12
CA GLY A 215 -7.02 -11.05 0.81
C GLY A 215 -7.08 -12.51 0.35
N VAL A 216 -5.94 -13.20 0.35
CA VAL A 216 -5.86 -14.63 0.04
C VAL A 216 -5.31 -15.37 1.25
N VAL A 217 -6.02 -16.44 1.66
CA VAL A 217 -5.64 -17.29 2.79
C VAL A 217 -5.50 -18.72 2.26
N LEU A 218 -4.27 -19.19 2.11
CA LEU A 218 -3.94 -20.50 1.55
C LEU A 218 -3.47 -21.46 2.63
N ALA A 219 -4.01 -22.70 2.61
CA ALA A 219 -3.53 -23.83 3.39
C ALA A 219 -3.30 -25.04 2.48
N ALA A 220 -2.13 -25.67 2.55
CA ALA A 220 -1.76 -26.87 1.82
C ALA A 220 -1.40 -28.02 2.78
N PRO A 221 -1.62 -29.30 2.38
CA PRO A 221 -1.36 -30.46 3.22
C PRO A 221 0.12 -30.55 3.67
N GLY A 222 0.32 -31.07 4.87
CA GLY A 222 1.62 -31.24 5.46
C GLY A 222 1.88 -32.64 5.99
N PHE A 223 2.40 -32.73 7.20
CA PHE A 223 2.73 -34.00 7.83
C PHE A 223 1.49 -34.87 8.09
N GLY A 224 1.66 -36.16 7.90
CA GLY A 224 0.61 -37.15 8.03
C GLY A 224 0.03 -37.62 6.71
N GLU A 225 0.26 -36.92 5.61
CA GLU A 225 -0.05 -37.42 4.27
C GLU A 225 0.86 -38.60 3.89
N SER A 226 0.37 -39.48 2.98
CA SER A 226 1.15 -40.63 2.54
C SER A 226 2.42 -40.21 1.78
N SER A 227 3.55 -40.80 2.17
CA SER A 227 4.81 -40.64 1.46
C SER A 227 5.06 -41.68 0.39
N THR A 228 4.03 -42.42 -0.07
CA THR A 228 4.16 -43.48 -1.06
C THR A 228 4.76 -42.95 -2.37
N ASP A 229 4.24 -41.86 -2.90
CA ASP A 229 4.67 -41.29 -4.19
C ASP A 229 4.98 -39.80 -4.14
N ALA A 230 4.73 -39.14 -3.01
CA ALA A 230 4.86 -37.69 -2.87
C ALA A 230 5.25 -37.28 -1.46
N THR A 231 5.59 -36.02 -1.29
CA THR A 231 5.77 -35.36 0.02
C THR A 231 5.00 -34.06 0.06
N TYR A 232 4.69 -33.60 1.26
CA TYR A 232 3.86 -32.42 1.49
C TYR A 232 4.54 -31.50 2.50
N SER A 233 4.52 -30.19 2.27
CA SER A 233 5.27 -29.23 3.06
C SER A 233 4.45 -28.51 4.14
N GLY A 234 3.13 -28.57 4.07
CA GLY A 234 2.28 -27.83 4.95
C GLY A 234 2.34 -26.31 4.72
N LEU A 235 2.50 -25.89 3.47
CA LEU A 235 2.56 -24.46 3.15
C LEU A 235 1.28 -23.75 3.59
N CYS A 236 1.41 -22.78 4.49
CA CYS A 236 0.39 -21.83 4.87
C CYS A 236 0.84 -20.43 4.47
N LEU A 237 -0.04 -19.63 3.84
CA LEU A 237 0.30 -18.31 3.32
C LEU A 237 -0.89 -17.37 3.39
N ILE A 238 -0.65 -16.13 3.82
CA ILE A 238 -1.65 -15.05 3.81
C ILE A 238 -1.08 -13.88 3.02
N ALA A 239 -1.85 -13.42 2.02
CA ALA A 239 -1.50 -12.25 1.20
C ALA A 239 -2.65 -11.24 1.13
N GLU A 240 -2.30 -9.96 0.94
CA GLU A 240 -3.21 -8.83 0.82
C GLU A 240 -2.72 -7.88 -0.26
N ASP A 241 -3.55 -7.63 -1.28
CA ASP A 241 -3.26 -6.71 -2.40
C ASP A 241 -1.84 -6.88 -3.00
N GLY A 242 -1.43 -8.15 -3.19
CA GLY A 242 -0.13 -8.54 -3.75
C GLY A 242 1.05 -8.58 -2.78
N LYS A 243 0.85 -8.25 -1.51
CA LYS A 243 1.87 -8.37 -0.46
C LYS A 243 1.64 -9.64 0.35
N VAL A 244 2.67 -10.46 0.51
CA VAL A 244 2.66 -11.54 1.49
C VAL A 244 2.78 -10.93 2.87
N LEU A 245 1.83 -11.23 3.74
CA LEU A 245 1.82 -10.78 5.13
C LEU A 245 2.49 -11.78 6.05
N GLU A 246 2.14 -13.07 5.88
CA GLU A 246 2.72 -14.19 6.64
C GLU A 246 2.82 -15.42 5.76
N SER A 247 3.86 -16.25 6.00
CA SER A 247 3.99 -17.56 5.37
C SER A 247 4.85 -18.50 6.22
N ALA A 248 4.49 -19.79 6.22
CA ALA A 248 5.25 -20.86 6.87
C ALA A 248 5.18 -22.14 6.03
N GLU A 249 6.26 -22.96 6.10
CA GLU A 249 6.41 -24.22 5.35
C GLU A 249 7.30 -25.17 6.15
N ASP A 250 6.79 -25.71 7.26
CA ASP A 250 7.57 -26.58 8.17
C ASP A 250 6.90 -27.94 8.44
N GLY A 251 5.90 -28.29 7.63
CA GLY A 251 5.19 -29.57 7.68
C GLY A 251 3.95 -29.57 8.56
N CYS A 252 3.90 -28.79 9.62
CA CYS A 252 2.70 -28.54 10.44
C CYS A 252 2.54 -27.03 10.65
N SER A 253 2.48 -26.29 9.55
CA SER A 253 2.50 -24.83 9.54
C SER A 253 1.21 -24.22 10.08
N ASP A 254 1.37 -23.08 10.69
CA ASP A 254 0.30 -22.24 11.22
C ASP A 254 0.69 -20.77 11.06
N VAL A 255 -0.15 -19.98 10.41
CA VAL A 255 0.08 -18.55 10.21
C VAL A 255 -1.18 -17.76 10.56
N VAL A 256 -0.99 -16.63 11.26
CA VAL A 256 -2.07 -15.75 11.72
C VAL A 256 -1.67 -14.30 11.48
N THR A 257 -2.56 -13.53 10.85
CA THR A 257 -2.37 -12.08 10.70
C THR A 257 -3.73 -11.37 10.50
N GLU A 258 -3.70 -10.04 10.37
CA GLU A 258 -4.88 -9.26 10.08
C GLU A 258 -4.93 -8.88 8.59
N LEU A 259 -6.07 -9.08 7.92
CA LEU A 259 -6.41 -8.48 6.62
C LEU A 259 -7.16 -7.16 6.83
N ASP A 260 -6.97 -6.21 5.93
CA ASP A 260 -7.68 -4.93 5.87
C ASP A 260 -8.67 -4.92 4.70
N VAL A 261 -9.92 -5.38 4.92
CA VAL A 261 -10.92 -5.42 3.86
C VAL A 261 -11.34 -4.04 3.35
N GLN A 262 -11.17 -2.97 4.16
CA GLN A 262 -11.43 -1.60 3.69
C GLN A 262 -10.35 -1.12 2.73
N LEU A 263 -9.09 -1.54 2.90
CA LEU A 263 -8.03 -1.29 1.92
C LEU A 263 -8.40 -1.90 0.56
N LEU A 264 -8.82 -3.16 0.57
CA LEU A 264 -9.22 -3.88 -0.62
C LEU A 264 -10.41 -3.21 -1.35
N ILE A 265 -11.41 -2.80 -0.61
CA ILE A 265 -12.56 -2.07 -1.16
C ILE A 265 -12.16 -0.68 -1.69
N ALA A 266 -11.26 0.02 -1.01
CA ALA A 266 -10.74 1.31 -1.49
C ALA A 266 -10.01 1.17 -2.83
N ALA A 267 -9.20 0.12 -2.99
CA ALA A 267 -8.53 -0.21 -4.25
C ALA A 267 -9.55 -0.52 -5.37
N ARG A 268 -10.54 -1.39 -5.11
CA ARG A 268 -11.60 -1.73 -6.07
C ARG A 268 -12.44 -0.53 -6.52
N ARG A 269 -12.70 0.45 -5.64
CA ARG A 269 -13.43 1.69 -6.00
C ARG A 269 -12.69 2.53 -7.04
N LYS A 270 -11.37 2.40 -7.11
CA LYS A 270 -10.53 3.11 -8.09
C LYS A 270 -10.31 2.32 -9.38
N ASP A 271 -10.54 1.02 -9.36
CA ASP A 271 -10.37 0.15 -10.53
C ASP A 271 -11.65 0.10 -11.35
N ALA A 272 -11.68 0.84 -12.46
CA ALA A 272 -12.82 0.88 -13.38
C ALA A 272 -13.12 -0.49 -14.06
N THR A 273 -12.20 -1.45 -14.01
CA THR A 273 -12.39 -2.80 -14.56
C THR A 273 -13.13 -3.71 -13.58
N PHE A 274 -13.28 -3.30 -12.33
CA PHE A 274 -13.93 -4.09 -11.28
C PHE A 274 -15.46 -3.92 -11.36
N THR A 275 -16.10 -4.70 -12.23
CA THR A 275 -17.56 -4.65 -12.46
C THR A 275 -18.22 -5.79 -11.69
N GLY A 276 -19.07 -5.49 -10.73
CA GLY A 276 -19.72 -6.53 -9.92
C GLY A 276 -20.63 -7.48 -10.73
N ASP A 277 -20.58 -8.78 -10.46
CA ASP A 277 -21.47 -9.81 -11.00
C ASP A 277 -21.74 -10.91 -9.96
N ALA A 278 -22.78 -10.73 -9.15
CA ALA A 278 -23.19 -11.67 -8.11
C ALA A 278 -24.47 -12.47 -8.46
N ALA A 279 -25.02 -12.32 -9.66
CA ALA A 279 -26.37 -12.81 -9.97
C ALA A 279 -26.55 -14.33 -9.84
N SER A 280 -25.48 -15.12 -9.92
CA SER A 280 -25.51 -16.59 -9.81
C SER A 280 -25.01 -17.13 -8.48
N TYR A 281 -24.72 -16.26 -7.51
CA TYR A 281 -24.14 -16.67 -6.22
C TYR A 281 -25.21 -16.91 -5.16
N VAL A 282 -25.02 -17.97 -4.38
CA VAL A 282 -25.69 -18.16 -3.11
C VAL A 282 -24.95 -17.36 -2.06
N VAL A 283 -25.67 -16.56 -1.27
CA VAL A 283 -25.09 -15.73 -0.20
C VAL A 283 -25.61 -16.25 1.13
N THR A 284 -24.69 -16.67 1.99
CA THR A 284 -25.00 -17.15 3.36
C THR A 284 -24.38 -16.18 4.36
N GLU A 285 -25.20 -15.67 5.27
CA GLU A 285 -24.74 -14.79 6.34
C GLU A 285 -24.11 -15.59 7.48
N TRP A 286 -23.09 -14.99 8.13
CA TRP A 286 -22.42 -15.56 9.30
C TRP A 286 -21.90 -14.49 10.24
N GLY A 287 -21.57 -14.90 11.46
CA GLY A 287 -20.94 -14.06 12.48
C GLY A 287 -21.88 -13.08 13.15
N GLU A 288 -21.51 -12.62 14.33
CA GLU A 288 -22.27 -11.67 15.14
C GLU A 288 -21.34 -10.61 15.74
N GLY A 289 -21.78 -9.35 15.70
CA GLY A 289 -21.10 -8.23 16.34
C GLY A 289 -19.80 -7.78 15.66
N VAL A 290 -19.38 -6.57 15.98
CA VAL A 290 -18.14 -5.97 15.51
C VAL A 290 -17.21 -5.71 16.68
N GLU A 291 -16.27 -6.62 16.93
CA GLU A 291 -15.24 -6.45 17.95
C GLU A 291 -14.03 -5.69 17.37
N GLU A 292 -13.31 -5.00 18.24
CA GLU A 292 -12.06 -4.37 17.85
C GLU A 292 -10.94 -5.41 17.76
N THR A 293 -10.41 -5.61 16.56
CA THR A 293 -9.28 -6.51 16.31
C THR A 293 -8.00 -5.91 16.90
N VAL A 294 -7.28 -6.68 17.72
CA VAL A 294 -5.94 -6.31 18.16
C VAL A 294 -4.98 -6.48 17.00
N LEU A 295 -4.36 -5.38 16.56
CA LEU A 295 -3.40 -5.39 15.46
C LEU A 295 -2.05 -5.91 15.94
N THR A 296 -1.53 -6.93 15.28
CA THR A 296 -0.24 -7.55 15.59
C THR A 296 0.76 -7.38 14.45
N ARG A 297 0.29 -7.15 13.21
CA ARG A 297 1.17 -6.89 12.08
C ARG A 297 1.77 -5.49 12.16
N PRO A 298 3.03 -5.30 11.70
CA PRO A 298 3.63 -3.97 11.64
C PRO A 298 3.02 -3.12 10.52
N PHE A 299 2.90 -1.81 10.78
CA PHE A 299 2.58 -0.81 9.77
C PHE A 299 3.80 0.05 9.51
N GLY A 300 4.25 0.10 8.24
CA GLY A 300 5.43 0.86 7.86
C GLY A 300 5.25 2.36 8.08
N LYS A 301 6.26 3.01 8.69
CA LYS A 301 6.27 4.47 8.91
C LYS A 301 6.38 5.27 7.60
N TYR A 302 6.83 4.63 6.53
CA TYR A 302 7.13 5.27 5.25
C TYR A 302 6.42 4.56 4.10
N PRO A 303 5.10 4.76 3.92
CA PRO A 303 4.29 3.94 3.02
C PRO A 303 4.66 4.08 1.53
N TYR A 304 5.31 5.18 1.14
CA TYR A 304 5.73 5.41 -0.25
C TYR A 304 7.14 4.90 -0.59
N ARG A 305 7.83 4.27 0.33
CA ARG A 305 9.15 3.69 0.07
C ARG A 305 9.23 2.25 0.56
N PRO A 306 10.06 1.39 -0.05
CA PRO A 306 10.32 0.06 0.47
C PRO A 306 10.95 0.09 1.87
N ASP A 307 10.54 -0.84 2.73
CA ASP A 307 11.17 -1.05 4.03
C ASP A 307 12.43 -1.92 3.91
N ASP A 308 12.49 -2.83 2.93
CA ASP A 308 13.63 -3.71 2.70
C ASP A 308 14.81 -2.94 2.09
N PRO A 309 16.00 -2.94 2.71
CA PRO A 309 17.20 -2.29 2.17
C PRO A 309 17.60 -2.79 0.77
N ALA A 310 17.34 -4.05 0.43
CA ALA A 310 17.63 -4.59 -0.90
C ALA A 310 16.77 -3.94 -1.99
N ASP A 311 15.52 -3.64 -1.67
CA ASP A 311 14.59 -2.98 -2.60
C ASP A 311 14.76 -1.46 -2.64
N TYR A 312 15.29 -0.86 -1.57
CA TYR A 312 15.46 0.58 -1.39
C TYR A 312 16.30 1.21 -2.53
N HIS A 313 17.50 0.70 -2.79
CA HIS A 313 18.36 1.22 -3.86
C HIS A 313 17.77 0.99 -5.24
N ALA A 314 17.13 -0.15 -5.47
CA ALA A 314 16.47 -0.45 -6.74
C ALA A 314 15.29 0.51 -7.00
N ALA A 315 14.51 0.82 -5.97
CA ALA A 315 13.41 1.76 -6.04
C ALA A 315 13.91 3.20 -6.28
N ALA A 316 14.91 3.66 -5.53
CA ALA A 316 15.51 4.99 -5.67
C ALA A 316 16.11 5.20 -7.06
N LYS A 317 16.88 4.23 -7.56
CA LYS A 317 17.44 4.26 -8.92
C LYS A 317 16.36 4.36 -9.99
N ARG A 318 15.30 3.57 -9.85
CA ARG A 318 14.16 3.56 -10.78
C ARG A 318 13.44 4.91 -10.77
N LEU A 319 13.21 5.47 -9.57
CA LEU A 319 12.56 6.76 -9.38
C LEU A 319 13.34 7.89 -10.04
N LEU A 320 14.65 7.99 -9.77
CA LEU A 320 15.54 8.97 -10.41
C LEU A 320 15.49 8.88 -11.93
N HIS A 321 15.55 7.65 -12.46
CA HIS A 321 15.47 7.43 -13.91
C HIS A 321 14.12 7.90 -14.50
N MET A 322 13.00 7.60 -13.83
CA MET A 322 11.66 8.00 -14.28
C MET A 322 11.51 9.53 -14.30
N GLN A 323 11.99 10.21 -13.27
CA GLN A 323 11.98 11.68 -13.17
C GLN A 323 12.83 12.31 -14.29
N ALA A 324 14.06 11.83 -14.49
CA ALA A 324 14.95 12.32 -15.53
C ALA A 324 14.39 12.05 -16.94
N ALA A 325 13.87 10.85 -17.21
CA ALA A 325 13.27 10.50 -18.49
C ALA A 325 12.05 11.37 -18.83
N SER A 326 11.25 11.73 -17.82
CA SER A 326 10.10 12.63 -17.99
C SER A 326 10.54 14.04 -18.39
N LEU A 327 11.59 14.57 -17.75
CA LEU A 327 12.18 15.86 -18.10
C LEU A 327 12.80 15.83 -19.51
N VAL A 328 13.54 14.76 -19.84
CA VAL A 328 14.10 14.54 -21.20
C VAL A 328 13.00 14.62 -22.26
N ARG A 329 11.88 13.92 -22.05
CA ARG A 329 10.76 13.95 -23.00
C ARG A 329 10.20 15.35 -23.19
N ARG A 330 10.04 16.12 -22.11
CA ARG A 330 9.56 17.51 -22.13
C ARG A 330 10.54 18.39 -22.93
N MET A 331 11.83 18.31 -22.60
CA MET A 331 12.87 19.11 -23.25
C MET A 331 12.99 18.78 -24.75
N GLN A 332 12.99 17.51 -25.13
CA GLN A 332 13.04 17.09 -26.55
C GLN A 332 11.82 17.57 -27.34
N TYR A 333 10.60 17.42 -26.77
CA TYR A 333 9.37 17.85 -27.44
C TYR A 333 9.37 19.35 -27.74
N ALA A 334 9.81 20.16 -26.79
CA ALA A 334 9.83 21.62 -26.91
C ALA A 334 11.14 22.16 -27.50
N ASN A 335 12.07 21.28 -27.92
CA ASN A 335 13.39 21.62 -28.42
C ASN A 335 14.21 22.53 -27.48
N LEU A 336 14.21 22.17 -26.17
CA LEU A 336 14.89 22.89 -25.10
C LEU A 336 16.15 22.13 -24.68
N LYS A 337 17.22 22.87 -24.33
CA LYS A 337 18.49 22.26 -23.94
C LYS A 337 18.99 22.65 -22.56
N HIS A 338 18.53 23.78 -22.02
CA HIS A 338 19.03 24.35 -20.78
C HIS A 338 17.97 24.23 -19.66
N PRO A 339 18.02 23.20 -18.82
CA PRO A 339 17.25 23.21 -17.60
C PRO A 339 17.81 24.26 -16.63
N VAL A 340 16.94 25.11 -16.11
CA VAL A 340 17.24 26.16 -15.12
C VAL A 340 16.53 25.81 -13.84
N VAL A 341 17.28 25.64 -12.76
CA VAL A 341 16.75 25.22 -11.46
C VAL A 341 17.24 26.15 -10.35
N GLY A 342 16.31 26.58 -9.50
CA GLY A 342 16.63 27.35 -8.29
C GLY A 342 17.20 26.44 -7.21
N ILE A 343 18.38 26.74 -6.71
CA ILE A 343 19.05 25.96 -5.67
C ILE A 343 19.08 26.71 -4.35
N SER A 344 18.37 26.20 -3.35
CA SER A 344 18.36 26.75 -1.98
C SER A 344 19.39 26.07 -1.06
N GLY A 345 19.82 24.85 -1.42
CA GLY A 345 20.59 23.96 -0.53
C GLY A 345 19.72 23.03 0.31
N GLY A 346 18.40 23.07 0.13
CA GLY A 346 17.45 22.10 0.67
C GLY A 346 17.40 20.83 -0.18
N VAL A 347 16.82 19.75 0.38
CA VAL A 347 16.81 18.41 -0.22
C VAL A 347 16.08 18.39 -1.57
N ASP A 348 14.99 19.16 -1.72
CA ASP A 348 14.14 19.17 -2.93
C ASP A 348 14.86 19.78 -4.12
N SER A 349 15.46 20.96 -3.94
CA SER A 349 16.27 21.61 -4.98
C SER A 349 17.53 20.81 -5.29
N THR A 350 18.09 20.10 -4.31
CA THR A 350 19.21 19.16 -4.51
C THR A 350 18.80 18.00 -5.41
N LEU A 351 17.65 17.37 -5.17
CA LEU A 351 17.15 16.32 -6.05
C LEU A 351 16.86 16.86 -7.45
N ALA A 352 16.25 18.04 -7.58
CA ALA A 352 15.95 18.62 -8.87
C ALA A 352 17.22 18.87 -9.71
N VAL A 353 18.33 19.35 -9.12
CA VAL A 353 19.59 19.51 -9.88
C VAL A 353 20.22 18.18 -10.25
N ILE A 354 20.13 17.16 -9.41
CA ILE A 354 20.56 15.78 -9.74
C ILE A 354 19.75 15.25 -10.94
N ILE A 355 18.44 15.43 -10.95
CA ILE A 355 17.56 15.01 -12.05
C ILE A 355 17.92 15.77 -13.34
N CYS A 356 18.17 17.09 -13.27
CA CYS A 356 18.61 17.88 -14.41
C CYS A 356 19.95 17.38 -14.98
N ALA A 357 20.91 17.06 -14.13
CA ALA A 357 22.20 16.50 -14.54
C ALA A 357 22.03 15.14 -15.24
N GLU A 358 21.21 14.24 -14.69
CA GLU A 358 20.93 12.96 -15.32
C GLU A 358 20.15 13.14 -16.64
N ALA A 359 19.21 14.08 -16.73
CA ALA A 359 18.46 14.37 -17.95
C ALA A 359 19.36 14.88 -19.08
N VAL A 360 20.24 15.86 -18.84
CA VAL A 360 21.17 16.35 -19.87
C VAL A 360 22.15 15.27 -20.31
N LYS A 361 22.62 14.43 -19.39
CA LYS A 361 23.45 13.25 -19.69
C LYS A 361 22.71 12.25 -20.58
N MET A 362 21.44 11.94 -20.30
CA MET A 362 20.59 11.09 -21.14
C MET A 362 20.37 11.67 -22.54
N MET A 363 20.36 12.98 -22.67
CA MET A 363 20.26 13.68 -23.95
C MET A 363 21.61 13.77 -24.71
N GLY A 364 22.70 13.32 -24.12
CA GLY A 364 24.06 13.46 -24.69
C GLY A 364 24.55 14.91 -24.70
N LEU A 365 24.00 15.78 -23.85
CA LEU A 365 24.43 17.17 -23.73
C LEU A 365 25.53 17.30 -22.66
N PRO A 366 26.40 18.33 -22.77
CA PRO A 366 27.39 18.66 -21.74
C PRO A 366 26.72 19.00 -20.41
N ALA A 367 27.36 18.66 -19.29
CA ALA A 367 26.81 18.88 -17.95
C ALA A 367 26.57 20.37 -17.62
N ASP A 368 27.37 21.27 -18.20
CA ASP A 368 27.28 22.74 -18.05
C ASP A 368 26.02 23.35 -18.70
N TYR A 369 25.21 22.52 -19.41
CA TYR A 369 23.89 22.93 -19.87
C TYR A 369 22.88 23.03 -18.75
N VAL A 370 23.12 22.36 -17.60
CA VAL A 370 22.33 22.57 -16.38
C VAL A 370 22.70 23.93 -15.79
N ASN A 371 21.72 24.79 -15.55
CA ASN A 371 21.90 26.10 -14.94
C ASN A 371 21.32 26.12 -13.53
N ALA A 372 22.17 25.99 -12.54
CA ALA A 372 21.83 26.04 -11.14
C ALA A 372 21.92 27.49 -10.63
N VAL A 373 20.81 28.06 -10.20
CA VAL A 373 20.74 29.47 -9.81
C VAL A 373 20.49 29.58 -8.31
N THR A 374 21.45 30.10 -7.55
CA THR A 374 21.23 30.47 -6.14
C THR A 374 20.93 31.95 -6.02
N MET A 375 19.89 32.29 -5.28
CA MET A 375 19.39 33.66 -5.15
C MET A 375 19.34 34.06 -3.68
N PRO A 376 20.49 34.41 -3.09
CA PRO A 376 20.56 34.86 -1.69
C PRO A 376 19.64 36.06 -1.45
N CYS A 377 18.98 36.04 -0.28
CA CYS A 377 18.21 37.15 0.26
C CYS A 377 18.35 37.16 1.78
N PHE A 378 17.44 37.77 2.47
CA PHE A 378 17.53 38.05 3.93
C PHE A 378 17.59 36.81 4.82
N GLY A 379 17.09 35.65 4.35
CA GLY A 379 17.01 34.40 5.12
C GLY A 379 18.07 33.34 4.81
N THR A 380 18.88 33.53 3.77
CA THR A 380 19.83 32.51 3.30
C THR A 380 21.00 32.35 4.27
N THR A 381 21.33 31.12 4.68
CA THR A 381 22.49 30.82 5.55
C THR A 381 23.72 30.45 4.70
N ASP A 382 24.93 30.66 5.30
CA ASP A 382 26.18 30.30 4.60
C ASP A 382 26.31 28.80 4.36
N ARG A 383 25.76 27.94 5.25
CA ARG A 383 25.78 26.47 5.11
C ARG A 383 24.97 26.00 3.91
N THR A 384 23.73 26.42 3.81
CA THR A 384 22.83 26.03 2.72
C THR A 384 23.32 26.54 1.38
N LYS A 385 23.79 27.80 1.32
CA LYS A 385 24.42 28.36 0.12
C LYS A 385 25.65 27.55 -0.32
N SER A 386 26.50 27.15 0.62
CA SER A 386 27.71 26.36 0.32
C SER A 386 27.35 24.99 -0.22
N ASN A 387 26.40 24.28 0.39
CA ASN A 387 25.94 22.96 -0.09
C ASN A 387 25.33 23.05 -1.49
N ALA A 388 24.47 24.04 -1.76
CA ALA A 388 23.88 24.25 -3.07
C ALA A 388 24.96 24.40 -4.17
N ILE A 389 25.98 25.20 -3.90
CA ILE A 389 27.10 25.44 -4.85
C ILE A 389 27.92 24.16 -5.02
N ILE A 390 28.36 23.52 -3.94
CA ILE A 390 29.20 22.31 -3.99
C ILE A 390 28.51 21.20 -4.77
N VAL A 391 27.25 20.89 -4.45
CA VAL A 391 26.49 19.84 -5.16
C VAL A 391 26.40 20.14 -6.66
N SER A 392 26.06 21.38 -7.01
CA SER A 392 25.90 21.78 -8.41
C SER A 392 27.22 21.70 -9.20
N GLU A 393 28.32 22.19 -8.62
CA GLU A 393 29.65 22.15 -9.23
C GLU A 393 30.17 20.71 -9.42
N GLN A 394 29.95 19.83 -8.41
CA GLN A 394 30.35 18.42 -8.52
C GLN A 394 29.53 17.67 -9.58
N LEU A 395 28.28 18.08 -9.84
CA LEU A 395 27.47 17.56 -10.95
C LEU A 395 27.82 18.19 -12.30
N GLY A 396 28.77 19.13 -12.36
CA GLY A 396 29.21 19.82 -13.57
C GLY A 396 28.27 20.90 -14.08
N ALA A 397 27.30 21.34 -13.27
CA ALA A 397 26.36 22.39 -13.64
C ALA A 397 27.00 23.78 -13.67
N THR A 398 26.47 24.67 -14.51
CA THR A 398 26.80 26.10 -14.47
C THR A 398 26.10 26.74 -13.28
N VAL A 399 26.87 27.24 -12.31
CA VAL A 399 26.33 27.92 -11.12
C VAL A 399 26.26 29.42 -11.34
N ARG A 400 25.09 30.01 -11.04
CA ARG A 400 24.86 31.46 -11.04
C ARG A 400 24.45 31.92 -9.65
N VAL A 401 25.07 32.99 -9.17
CA VAL A 401 24.70 33.64 -7.89
C VAL A 401 24.07 34.99 -8.23
N ILE A 402 22.80 35.16 -7.94
CA ILE A 402 22.03 36.39 -8.18
C ILE A 402 21.47 36.89 -6.86
N ASP A 403 22.06 37.95 -6.30
CA ASP A 403 21.54 38.58 -5.09
C ASP A 403 20.24 39.34 -5.43
N ILE A 404 19.16 39.01 -4.74
CA ILE A 404 17.83 39.59 -4.97
C ILE A 404 17.44 40.64 -3.91
N GLY A 405 18.30 40.94 -2.95
CA GLY A 405 17.97 41.81 -1.82
C GLY A 405 17.53 43.21 -2.26
N GLU A 406 18.25 43.84 -3.20
CA GLU A 406 17.91 45.18 -3.69
C GLU A 406 16.58 45.18 -4.48
N SER A 407 16.35 44.16 -5.31
CA SER A 407 15.12 44.02 -6.08
C SER A 407 13.89 43.87 -5.16
N VAL A 408 13.98 43.01 -4.15
CA VAL A 408 12.92 42.83 -3.14
C VAL A 408 12.69 44.11 -2.31
N MET A 409 13.75 44.81 -1.94
CA MET A 409 13.63 46.10 -1.22
C MET A 409 12.95 47.16 -2.07
N GLN A 410 13.26 47.23 -3.39
CA GLN A 410 12.58 48.13 -4.30
C GLN A 410 11.09 47.76 -4.42
N HIS A 411 10.77 46.46 -4.53
CA HIS A 411 9.40 45.97 -4.56
C HIS A 411 8.62 46.36 -3.29
N PHE A 412 9.21 46.20 -2.10
CA PHE A 412 8.59 46.65 -0.85
C PHE A 412 8.26 48.15 -0.86
N LYS A 413 9.17 48.98 -1.34
CA LYS A 413 8.93 50.40 -1.50
C LYS A 413 7.78 50.70 -2.45
N ASP A 414 7.69 50.00 -3.59
CA ASP A 414 6.69 50.23 -4.61
C ASP A 414 5.28 49.88 -4.11
N ILE A 415 5.15 48.80 -3.30
CA ILE A 415 3.87 48.39 -2.70
C ILE A 415 3.57 49.04 -1.33
N GLY A 416 4.49 49.88 -0.80
CA GLY A 416 4.36 50.50 0.51
C GLY A 416 4.44 49.55 1.70
N HIS A 417 5.17 48.42 1.55
CA HIS A 417 5.40 47.46 2.63
C HIS A 417 6.58 47.89 3.51
N ASP A 418 6.41 47.83 4.84
CA ASP A 418 7.49 48.06 5.79
C ASP A 418 8.41 46.83 5.90
N PRO A 419 9.70 46.90 5.54
CA PRO A 419 10.63 45.78 5.60
C PRO A 419 10.84 45.18 7.01
N GLU A 420 10.54 45.93 8.05
CA GLU A 420 10.61 45.42 9.44
C GLU A 420 9.38 44.53 9.78
N ASN A 421 8.30 44.64 9.01
CA ASN A 421 7.14 43.79 9.18
C ASN A 421 7.30 42.46 8.42
N ARG A 422 7.83 41.46 9.12
CA ARG A 422 8.14 40.10 8.58
C ARG A 422 6.92 39.21 8.50
N ASN A 423 5.88 39.68 7.85
CA ASN A 423 4.64 38.94 7.62
C ASN A 423 4.68 38.16 6.29
N VAL A 424 3.53 37.57 5.90
CA VAL A 424 3.38 36.81 4.64
C VAL A 424 3.75 37.62 3.38
N VAL A 425 3.64 38.95 3.40
CA VAL A 425 4.06 39.81 2.27
C VAL A 425 5.58 39.78 2.13
N TYR A 426 6.30 39.86 3.25
CA TYR A 426 7.76 39.80 3.30
C TYR A 426 8.31 38.49 2.75
N GLU A 427 7.68 37.37 3.12
CA GLU A 427 8.08 36.04 2.67
C GLU A 427 7.73 35.83 1.18
N ASN A 428 6.47 36.08 0.80
CA ASN A 428 5.98 35.80 -0.53
C ASN A 428 6.63 36.68 -1.63
N ALA A 429 7.02 37.91 -1.30
CA ALA A 429 7.73 38.76 -2.25
C ALA A 429 9.07 38.15 -2.67
N GLN A 430 9.83 37.62 -1.72
CA GLN A 430 11.11 36.96 -1.99
C GLN A 430 10.93 35.69 -2.86
N ALA A 431 9.93 34.88 -2.55
CA ALA A 431 9.66 33.64 -3.32
C ALA A 431 9.27 33.96 -4.77
N ARG A 432 8.39 34.97 -4.99
CA ARG A 432 7.98 35.36 -6.35
C ARG A 432 9.10 36.00 -7.17
N GLU A 433 9.96 36.79 -6.53
CA GLU A 433 11.14 37.38 -7.17
C GLU A 433 12.08 36.27 -7.72
N ARG A 434 12.33 35.22 -6.92
CA ARG A 434 13.11 34.07 -7.37
C ARG A 434 12.50 33.40 -8.58
N THR A 435 11.20 33.16 -8.57
CA THR A 435 10.48 32.49 -9.67
C THR A 435 10.52 33.31 -10.95
N GLN A 436 10.31 34.62 -10.87
CA GLN A 436 10.42 35.54 -12.03
C GLN A 436 11.82 35.45 -12.66
N ILE A 437 12.87 35.55 -11.85
CA ILE A 437 14.26 35.47 -12.32
C ILE A 437 14.54 34.14 -13.01
N LEU A 438 14.10 33.01 -12.43
CA LEU A 438 14.32 31.67 -13.02
C LEU A 438 13.65 31.53 -14.37
N MET A 439 12.43 32.04 -14.53
CA MET A 439 11.71 32.02 -15.82
C MET A 439 12.39 32.90 -16.85
N ASP A 440 12.85 34.09 -16.47
CA ASP A 440 13.55 35.03 -17.38
C ASP A 440 14.94 34.51 -17.76
N VAL A 441 15.66 33.87 -16.85
CA VAL A 441 16.93 33.17 -17.15
C VAL A 441 16.69 32.05 -18.15
N ALA A 442 15.63 31.26 -18.00
CA ALA A 442 15.28 30.21 -18.94
C ALA A 442 14.95 30.78 -20.32
N ASN A 443 14.20 31.86 -20.39
CA ASN A 443 13.83 32.54 -21.64
C ASN A 443 15.06 33.19 -22.34
N GLY A 444 16.12 33.48 -21.63
CA GLY A 444 17.34 34.09 -22.14
C GLY A 444 18.21 33.16 -23.01
N PHE A 445 17.95 31.84 -23.03
CA PHE A 445 18.72 30.89 -23.84
C PHE A 445 18.22 30.85 -25.31
N ALA A 446 19.09 31.20 -26.25
CA ALA A 446 18.74 31.25 -27.66
C ALA A 446 18.35 29.86 -28.25
N ASP A 447 18.89 28.79 -27.71
CA ASP A 447 18.61 27.39 -28.09
C ASP A 447 17.68 26.69 -27.11
N GLY A 448 16.95 27.45 -26.28
CA GLY A 448 15.83 27.06 -25.47
C GLY A 448 16.18 26.62 -24.04
N GLY A 449 15.58 27.30 -23.08
CA GLY A 449 15.66 26.98 -21.66
C GLY A 449 14.31 26.61 -21.07
N ILE A 450 14.31 25.91 -19.94
CA ILE A 450 13.13 25.51 -19.18
C ILE A 450 13.38 25.69 -17.68
N HIS A 451 12.49 26.44 -17.01
CA HIS A 451 12.49 26.51 -15.55
C HIS A 451 11.93 25.20 -14.97
N VAL A 452 12.76 24.51 -14.18
CA VAL A 452 12.42 23.23 -13.52
C VAL A 452 12.03 23.51 -12.09
N GLY A 453 10.82 23.04 -11.71
CA GLY A 453 10.29 23.11 -10.34
C GLY A 453 10.95 22.12 -9.40
N THR A 454 10.83 22.41 -8.12
CA THR A 454 11.48 21.66 -7.04
C THR A 454 10.52 21.20 -5.96
N GLU A 455 9.26 21.63 -6.01
CA GLU A 455 8.23 21.32 -5.01
C GLU A 455 7.88 19.82 -5.04
N ASP A 456 7.66 19.24 -3.88
CA ASP A 456 7.26 17.84 -3.77
C ASP A 456 5.76 17.66 -3.43
N MET A 457 5.32 16.41 -3.51
CA MET A 457 3.91 16.05 -3.30
C MET A 457 3.45 16.30 -1.87
N SER A 458 4.33 16.20 -0.86
CA SER A 458 4.01 16.47 0.56
C SER A 458 3.74 17.95 0.77
N GLU A 459 4.55 18.82 0.17
CA GLU A 459 4.36 20.27 0.20
C GLU A 459 3.09 20.69 -0.54
N PHE A 460 2.78 20.04 -1.68
CA PHE A 460 1.50 20.27 -2.37
C PHE A 460 0.30 19.83 -1.55
N ALA A 461 0.39 18.72 -0.80
CA ALA A 461 -0.68 18.24 0.06
C ALA A 461 -1.07 19.29 1.11
N ASP A 462 -0.07 19.83 1.81
CA ASP A 462 -0.25 20.84 2.85
C ASP A 462 -0.39 22.27 2.29
N GLY A 463 -0.09 22.48 0.99
CA GLY A 463 0.05 23.79 0.39
C GLY A 463 1.11 24.64 1.07
N TRP A 464 2.21 24.03 1.51
CA TRP A 464 3.35 24.68 2.14
C TRP A 464 4.28 25.30 1.10
N CYS A 465 3.77 26.27 0.39
CA CYS A 465 4.45 26.98 -0.68
C CYS A 465 3.85 28.38 -0.87
N THR A 466 4.57 29.26 -1.52
CA THR A 466 4.05 30.57 -1.92
C THR A 466 3.29 30.47 -3.24
N TYR A 467 1.99 30.78 -3.22
CA TYR A 467 1.17 30.83 -4.44
C TYR A 467 1.81 31.69 -5.53
N ASN A 468 2.01 31.11 -6.73
CA ASN A 468 2.72 31.74 -7.85
C ASN A 468 4.14 32.23 -7.51
N GLY A 469 4.79 31.56 -6.55
CA GLY A 469 6.20 31.72 -6.23
C GLY A 469 6.94 30.43 -6.49
N ASP A 470 7.54 29.86 -5.46
CA ASP A 470 8.21 28.57 -5.49
C ASP A 470 7.31 27.43 -6.01
N HIS A 471 6.02 27.52 -5.80
CA HIS A 471 5.03 26.52 -6.17
C HIS A 471 4.77 26.40 -7.68
N ILE A 472 5.29 27.27 -8.53
CA ILE A 472 5.03 27.26 -9.98
C ILE A 472 6.33 27.20 -10.80
N SER A 473 6.29 26.42 -11.88
CA SER A 473 7.40 26.26 -12.81
C SER A 473 6.89 25.90 -14.20
N MET A 474 7.79 25.75 -15.18
CA MET A 474 7.44 25.27 -16.52
C MET A 474 7.31 23.74 -16.56
N TYR A 475 7.97 23.03 -15.65
CA TYR A 475 7.88 21.59 -15.45
C TYR A 475 8.45 21.24 -14.07
N ASP A 476 7.72 20.45 -13.28
CA ASP A 476 8.15 20.06 -11.94
C ASP A 476 8.54 18.59 -11.89
N VAL A 477 9.81 18.33 -11.58
CA VAL A 477 10.36 16.96 -11.58
C VAL A 477 10.06 16.20 -10.30
N ASN A 478 9.73 16.89 -9.21
CA ASN A 478 9.42 16.30 -7.90
C ASN A 478 7.92 16.14 -7.65
N ALA A 479 7.05 16.67 -8.51
CA ALA A 479 5.59 16.75 -8.29
C ALA A 479 4.90 15.43 -7.90
N GLY A 480 5.46 14.28 -8.28
CA GLY A 480 4.96 12.95 -7.95
C GLY A 480 5.75 12.23 -6.86
N SER A 481 6.71 12.89 -6.20
CA SER A 481 7.52 12.33 -5.10
C SER A 481 7.12 12.95 -3.78
N THR A 482 6.96 12.15 -2.74
CA THR A 482 6.82 12.66 -1.38
C THR A 482 8.17 13.08 -0.81
N LYS A 483 8.18 13.86 0.28
CA LYS A 483 9.42 14.29 0.96
C LYS A 483 10.30 13.09 1.34
N THR A 484 9.70 12.01 1.83
CA THR A 484 10.46 10.80 2.19
C THR A 484 11.05 10.09 0.98
N MET A 485 10.41 10.15 -0.19
CA MET A 485 10.96 9.65 -1.46
C MET A 485 12.09 10.54 -1.98
N VAL A 486 11.95 11.86 -1.89
CA VAL A 486 13.02 12.81 -2.23
C VAL A 486 14.28 12.51 -1.42
N GLN A 487 14.14 12.37 -0.11
CA GLN A 487 15.24 12.00 0.79
C GLN A 487 15.85 10.63 0.43
N MET A 488 15.01 9.66 0.05
CA MET A 488 15.45 8.33 -0.39
C MET A 488 16.38 8.42 -1.61
N VAL A 489 16.00 9.19 -2.63
CA VAL A 489 16.80 9.30 -3.87
C VAL A 489 18.11 10.06 -3.61
N VAL A 490 18.08 11.15 -2.84
CA VAL A 490 19.30 11.90 -2.49
C VAL A 490 20.27 11.02 -1.70
N ARG A 491 19.77 10.23 -0.74
CA ARG A 491 20.59 9.26 0.02
C ARG A 491 21.18 8.18 -0.89
N TYR A 492 20.39 7.62 -1.79
CA TYR A 492 20.89 6.65 -2.78
C TYR A 492 22.05 7.23 -3.60
N VAL A 493 21.95 8.46 -4.09
CA VAL A 493 23.02 9.12 -4.84
C VAL A 493 24.26 9.32 -3.97
N ALA A 494 24.08 9.76 -2.70
CA ALA A 494 25.17 9.92 -1.76
C ALA A 494 25.93 8.62 -1.46
N GLU A 495 25.22 7.51 -1.38
CA GLU A 495 25.78 6.18 -1.05
C GLU A 495 26.40 5.47 -2.26
N THR A 496 26.02 5.85 -3.48
CA THR A 496 26.46 5.16 -4.72
C THR A 496 27.43 5.96 -5.59
N THR A 497 27.65 7.24 -5.30
CA THR A 497 28.63 8.06 -6.04
C THR A 497 30.06 7.74 -5.62
N ASP A 498 30.99 7.72 -6.59
CA ASP A 498 32.43 7.62 -6.33
C ASP A 498 33.04 8.97 -5.86
N ASP A 499 32.32 10.07 -6.05
CA ASP A 499 32.76 11.41 -5.66
C ASP A 499 32.49 11.66 -4.17
N GLN A 500 33.54 11.63 -3.37
CA GLN A 500 33.48 11.80 -1.93
C GLN A 500 33.07 13.22 -1.49
N VAL A 501 33.33 14.24 -2.33
CA VAL A 501 32.91 15.62 -2.04
C VAL A 501 31.41 15.75 -2.23
N LEU A 502 30.89 15.21 -3.32
CA LEU A 502 29.46 15.13 -3.58
C LEU A 502 28.73 14.32 -2.50
N ALA A 503 29.24 13.13 -2.18
CA ALA A 503 28.65 12.26 -1.15
C ALA A 503 28.49 12.98 0.19
N LYS A 504 29.57 13.66 0.64
CA LYS A 504 29.55 14.40 1.90
C LYS A 504 28.57 15.58 1.87
N ALA A 505 28.52 16.33 0.77
CA ALA A 505 27.60 17.45 0.64
C ALA A 505 26.14 16.98 0.63
N LEU A 506 25.82 15.88 -0.06
CA LEU A 506 24.47 15.29 -0.07
C LEU A 506 24.04 14.80 1.32
N LEU A 507 24.93 14.18 2.08
CA LEU A 507 24.64 13.77 3.47
C LEU A 507 24.40 14.98 4.37
N ASP A 508 25.19 16.08 4.21
CA ASP A 508 24.98 17.30 4.97
C ASP A 508 23.64 18.00 4.62
N VAL A 509 23.21 17.91 3.35
CA VAL A 509 21.87 18.36 2.92
C VAL A 509 20.77 17.56 3.63
N LEU A 510 20.90 16.24 3.71
CA LEU A 510 19.94 15.37 4.39
C LEU A 510 19.86 15.62 5.90
N ASP A 511 20.97 16.02 6.52
CA ASP A 511 21.04 16.37 7.95
C ASP A 511 20.60 17.83 8.24
N THR A 512 20.29 18.61 7.21
CA THR A 512 19.82 19.97 7.37
C THR A 512 18.30 20.00 7.54
N PRO A 513 17.76 20.65 8.60
CA PRO A 513 16.32 20.77 8.77
C PRO A 513 15.65 21.48 7.59
N VAL A 514 14.50 20.98 7.15
CA VAL A 514 13.73 21.62 6.07
C VAL A 514 13.22 22.98 6.52
N SER A 515 13.53 24.02 5.74
CA SER A 515 13.18 25.40 6.04
C SER A 515 12.92 26.19 4.77
N PRO A 516 11.93 27.09 4.73
CA PRO A 516 11.71 27.98 3.58
C PRO A 516 12.79 29.07 3.44
N GLU A 517 13.65 29.27 4.45
CA GLU A 517 14.75 30.29 4.48
C GLU A 517 14.33 31.71 4.03
N LEU A 518 13.10 32.11 4.36
CA LEU A 518 12.55 33.41 4.00
C LEU A 518 12.70 34.46 5.12
N LEU A 519 12.84 34.00 6.37
CA LEU A 519 13.10 34.86 7.54
C LEU A 519 14.60 34.91 7.86
N PRO A 520 15.12 36.05 8.26
CA PRO A 520 16.53 36.18 8.69
C PRO A 520 16.88 35.15 9.76
N PRO A 521 18.11 34.58 9.74
CA PRO A 521 18.55 33.63 10.74
C PRO A 521 18.54 34.26 12.15
N THR A 522 18.51 33.39 13.17
CA THR A 522 18.62 33.83 14.57
C THR A 522 19.97 34.57 14.82
N ARG A 523 20.10 35.25 15.95
CA ARG A 523 21.36 35.92 16.32
C ARG A 523 22.56 34.99 16.38
N ASN A 524 22.34 33.68 16.51
CA ASN A 524 23.38 32.65 16.52
C ASN A 524 23.67 32.06 15.14
N GLY A 525 23.02 32.54 14.07
CA GLY A 525 23.16 32.02 12.72
C GLY A 525 22.36 30.74 12.45
N GLU A 526 21.48 30.35 13.37
CA GLU A 526 20.60 29.16 13.19
C GLU A 526 19.35 29.48 12.36
N ILE A 527 18.79 28.48 11.72
CA ILE A 527 17.53 28.55 10.97
C ILE A 527 16.41 29.03 11.91
N ALA A 528 15.79 30.17 11.57
CA ALA A 528 14.74 30.78 12.39
C ALA A 528 13.38 30.10 12.30
N GLN A 529 13.09 29.41 11.19
CA GLN A 529 11.80 28.78 10.91
C GLN A 529 12.03 27.38 10.35
N LYS A 530 11.56 26.35 11.06
CA LYS A 530 11.52 24.98 10.55
C LYS A 530 10.12 24.70 10.00
N SER A 531 10.04 24.11 8.82
CA SER A 531 8.76 23.76 8.19
C SER A 531 7.95 22.83 9.09
N GLU A 532 8.58 21.83 9.69
CA GLU A 532 7.94 20.84 10.55
C GLU A 532 7.30 21.41 11.82
N ASP A 533 7.76 22.56 12.32
CA ASP A 533 7.12 23.26 13.45
C ASP A 533 5.70 23.78 13.06
N SER A 534 5.47 24.02 11.77
CA SER A 534 4.23 24.60 11.24
C SER A 534 3.29 23.56 10.66
N VAL A 535 3.81 22.57 9.94
CA VAL A 535 3.01 21.54 9.23
C VAL A 535 3.07 20.16 9.88
N GLY A 536 4.02 19.92 10.75
CA GLY A 536 4.31 18.64 11.38
C GLY A 536 5.43 17.87 10.67
N PRO A 537 5.91 16.78 11.28
CA PRO A 537 6.94 15.92 10.70
C PRO A 537 6.55 15.38 9.34
N TYR A 538 7.42 15.45 8.33
CA TYR A 538 7.11 15.02 6.97
C TYR A 538 6.81 13.53 6.84
N ASN A 539 7.39 12.68 7.67
CA ASN A 539 7.04 11.26 7.71
C ASN A 539 5.56 11.05 8.11
N LEU A 540 5.02 11.84 9.05
CA LEU A 540 3.59 11.83 9.39
C LEU A 540 2.74 12.41 8.26
N GLN A 541 3.20 13.46 7.59
CA GLN A 541 2.49 14.04 6.44
C GLN A 541 2.34 13.03 5.32
N ASP A 542 3.41 12.32 4.97
CA ASP A 542 3.39 11.28 3.94
C ASP A 542 2.50 10.10 4.35
N PHE A 543 2.49 9.74 5.64
CA PHE A 543 1.61 8.71 6.19
C PHE A 543 0.13 9.12 6.08
N PHE A 544 -0.21 10.36 6.43
CA PHE A 544 -1.57 10.87 6.30
C PHE A 544 -1.98 11.00 4.83
N LEU A 545 -1.07 11.44 3.95
CA LEU A 545 -1.31 11.48 2.51
C LEU A 545 -1.69 10.09 1.98
N TYR A 546 -0.94 9.07 2.33
CA TYR A 546 -1.17 7.69 1.89
C TYR A 546 -2.52 7.16 2.36
N TYR A 547 -2.79 7.19 3.65
CA TYR A 547 -3.99 6.57 4.19
C TYR A 547 -5.26 7.41 4.04
N LEU A 548 -5.19 8.73 4.31
CA LEU A 548 -6.36 9.60 4.25
C LEU A 548 -6.74 9.97 2.81
N VAL A 549 -5.77 10.33 1.98
CA VAL A 549 -6.02 10.93 0.66
C VAL A 549 -5.96 9.88 -0.43
N ASP A 550 -4.86 9.13 -0.51
CA ASP A 550 -4.70 8.12 -1.54
C ASP A 550 -5.64 6.93 -1.32
N HIS A 551 -5.75 6.38 -0.12
CA HIS A 551 -6.65 5.26 0.18
C HIS A 551 -8.06 5.68 0.60
N GLY A 552 -8.28 6.96 0.94
CA GLY A 552 -9.59 7.49 1.31
C GLY A 552 -10.12 6.98 2.65
N PHE A 553 -9.24 6.62 3.59
CA PHE A 553 -9.63 6.15 4.91
C PHE A 553 -10.21 7.27 5.77
N ALA A 554 -11.14 6.91 6.64
CA ALA A 554 -11.67 7.84 7.63
C ALA A 554 -10.58 8.27 8.63
N PRO A 555 -10.60 9.52 9.13
CA PRO A 555 -9.60 10.03 10.06
C PRO A 555 -9.41 9.15 11.31
N GLU A 556 -10.46 8.51 11.79
CA GLU A 556 -10.42 7.58 12.93
C GLU A 556 -9.50 6.38 12.65
N LYS A 557 -9.64 5.77 11.46
CA LYS A 557 -8.77 4.66 11.05
C LYS A 557 -7.34 5.13 10.87
N VAL A 558 -7.15 6.29 10.25
CA VAL A 558 -5.80 6.86 10.03
C VAL A 558 -5.08 7.10 11.34
N LEU A 559 -5.77 7.66 12.35
CA LEU A 559 -5.19 7.88 13.67
C LEU A 559 -4.81 6.57 14.36
N ARG A 560 -5.68 5.55 14.31
CA ARG A 560 -5.38 4.21 14.84
C ARG A 560 -4.12 3.60 14.21
N LEU A 561 -3.97 3.74 12.88
CA LEU A 561 -2.78 3.27 12.18
C LEU A 561 -1.54 4.07 12.58
N ALA A 562 -1.68 5.39 12.74
CA ALA A 562 -0.59 6.25 13.21
C ALA A 562 -0.17 5.92 14.65
N ASP A 563 -1.12 5.66 15.56
CA ASP A 563 -0.83 5.19 16.92
C ASP A 563 -0.04 3.86 16.90
N THR A 564 -0.39 2.95 15.99
CA THR A 564 0.32 1.67 15.86
C THR A 564 1.71 1.84 15.27
N ALA A 565 1.89 2.71 14.26
CA ALA A 565 3.15 2.89 13.56
C ALA A 565 4.14 3.80 14.30
N TYR A 566 3.65 4.80 15.02
CA TYR A 566 4.46 5.89 15.60
C TYR A 566 4.29 6.05 17.11
N GLY A 567 3.57 5.16 17.79
CA GLY A 567 3.35 5.28 19.25
C GLY A 567 4.60 5.22 20.10
N ASP A 568 5.74 4.80 19.53
CA ASP A 568 7.06 4.87 20.15
C ASP A 568 7.73 6.25 20.01
N GLU A 569 7.31 7.10 19.06
CA GLU A 569 7.89 8.41 18.77
C GLU A 569 6.98 9.58 19.21
N PHE A 570 5.67 9.41 19.03
CA PHE A 570 4.68 10.46 19.30
C PHE A 570 3.54 9.94 20.17
N ASP A 571 3.07 10.75 21.10
CA ASP A 571 1.86 10.46 21.86
C ASP A 571 0.60 10.66 20.99
N HIS A 572 -0.50 10.02 21.39
CA HIS A 572 -1.79 10.09 20.71
C HIS A 572 -2.29 11.54 20.49
N ALA A 573 -2.10 12.41 21.46
CA ALA A 573 -2.54 13.80 21.36
C ALA A 573 -1.75 14.57 20.28
N THR A 574 -0.45 14.29 20.14
CA THR A 574 0.40 14.85 19.09
C THR A 574 0.01 14.34 17.71
N LEU A 575 -0.23 13.02 17.56
CA LEU A 575 -0.69 12.43 16.31
C LEU A 575 -2.06 13.02 15.89
N LYS A 576 -3.01 13.10 16.81
CA LYS A 576 -4.32 13.71 16.59
C LYS A 576 -4.20 15.19 16.19
N LYS A 577 -3.34 15.98 16.86
CA LYS A 577 -3.08 17.38 16.53
C LYS A 577 -2.60 17.53 15.09
N TRP A 578 -1.64 16.71 14.64
CA TRP A 578 -1.09 16.81 13.29
C TRP A 578 -2.08 16.30 12.22
N LEU A 579 -2.82 15.23 12.49
CA LEU A 579 -3.89 14.78 11.60
C LEU A 579 -4.97 15.86 11.41
N ARG A 580 -5.36 16.53 12.49
CA ARG A 580 -6.31 17.64 12.44
C ARG A 580 -5.78 18.81 11.60
N SER A 581 -4.51 19.17 11.80
CA SER A 581 -3.84 20.21 11.01
C SER A 581 -3.81 19.84 9.53
N TYR A 582 -3.43 18.59 9.23
CA TYR A 582 -3.40 18.06 7.88
C TYR A 582 -4.77 18.14 7.18
N CYS A 583 -5.82 17.64 7.82
CA CYS A 583 -7.19 17.74 7.28
C CYS A 583 -7.57 19.19 6.95
N ARG A 584 -7.30 20.13 7.87
CA ARG A 584 -7.59 21.54 7.65
C ARG A 584 -6.82 22.11 6.46
N ARG A 585 -5.52 21.82 6.36
CA ARG A 585 -4.65 22.34 5.29
C ARG A 585 -5.01 21.74 3.95
N LEU A 586 -5.31 20.45 3.90
CA LEU A 586 -5.75 19.77 2.67
C LEU A 586 -6.91 20.52 1.99
N PHE A 587 -7.87 21.02 2.76
CA PHE A 587 -8.99 21.79 2.22
C PHE A 587 -8.64 23.25 1.98
N SER A 588 -8.12 23.94 2.97
CA SER A 588 -7.88 25.41 2.88
C SER A 588 -6.85 25.80 1.83
N GLN A 589 -5.96 24.90 1.43
CA GLN A 589 -4.89 25.14 0.46
C GLN A 589 -5.19 24.58 -0.94
N GLN A 590 -6.37 24.02 -1.18
CA GLN A 590 -6.72 23.44 -2.48
C GLN A 590 -6.58 24.43 -3.66
N PHE A 591 -6.87 25.70 -3.46
CA PHE A 591 -6.73 26.71 -4.52
C PHE A 591 -5.32 26.77 -5.12
N LYS A 592 -4.28 26.43 -4.34
CA LYS A 592 -2.90 26.35 -4.82
C LYS A 592 -2.74 25.15 -5.77
N ARG A 593 -3.34 24.00 -5.44
CA ARG A 593 -3.27 22.79 -6.27
C ARG A 593 -4.01 22.89 -7.60
N SER A 594 -5.00 23.79 -7.67
CA SER A 594 -5.81 23.98 -8.90
C SER A 594 -5.01 24.50 -10.11
N CYS A 595 -3.82 25.06 -9.89
CA CYS A 595 -2.97 25.62 -10.95
C CYS A 595 -1.58 24.99 -11.02
N LEU A 596 -1.41 23.77 -10.48
CA LEU A 596 -0.12 23.09 -10.55
C LEU A 596 0.31 22.82 -12.00
N GLN A 597 1.62 22.97 -12.22
CA GLN A 597 2.29 22.71 -13.46
C GLN A 597 2.30 21.25 -13.86
N ASP A 598 2.84 20.95 -15.02
CA ASP A 598 3.10 19.57 -15.45
C ASP A 598 4.25 18.97 -14.65
N GLY A 599 4.11 17.68 -14.33
CA GLY A 599 5.13 16.87 -13.67
C GLY A 599 4.78 15.38 -13.77
N PRO A 600 5.72 14.46 -13.51
CA PRO A 600 5.46 13.01 -13.60
C PRO A 600 4.61 12.52 -12.42
N THR A 601 3.70 11.59 -12.68
CA THR A 601 3.09 10.74 -11.64
C THR A 601 3.97 9.51 -11.47
N LEU A 602 4.40 9.22 -10.24
CA LEU A 602 5.43 8.21 -9.97
C LEU A 602 4.92 6.99 -9.21
N ASN A 603 3.84 7.13 -8.42
CA ASN A 603 3.28 6.10 -7.54
C ASN A 603 1.79 5.82 -7.77
N GLY A 604 1.27 6.13 -8.96
CA GLY A 604 -0.17 5.99 -9.22
C GLY A 604 -1.05 7.09 -8.61
N PHE A 605 -0.52 7.91 -7.68
CA PHE A 605 -1.19 9.05 -7.08
C PHE A 605 -0.47 10.37 -7.41
N SER A 606 -1.22 11.45 -7.59
CA SER A 606 -0.70 12.81 -7.77
C SER A 606 -1.76 13.87 -7.45
N PHE A 607 -1.30 15.11 -7.26
CA PHE A 607 -2.16 16.28 -7.16
C PHE A 607 -2.32 17.03 -8.49
N SER A 608 -1.96 16.40 -9.62
CA SER A 608 -2.15 17.03 -10.93
C SER A 608 -3.59 17.48 -11.12
N PRO A 609 -3.86 18.76 -11.47
CA PRO A 609 -5.22 19.24 -11.68
C PRO A 609 -5.86 18.69 -12.97
N ARG A 610 -5.12 17.89 -13.75
CA ARG A 610 -5.60 17.27 -14.99
C ARG A 610 -5.99 15.80 -14.82
N THR A 611 -5.25 15.05 -14.02
CA THR A 611 -5.42 13.59 -13.91
C THR A 611 -5.27 13.04 -12.50
N GLY A 612 -4.94 13.89 -11.51
CA GLY A 612 -4.69 13.47 -10.13
C GLY A 612 -5.94 13.58 -9.24
N PHE A 613 -5.69 13.76 -7.95
CA PHE A 613 -6.73 13.97 -6.95
C PHE A 613 -7.39 15.35 -7.15
N LEU A 614 -8.66 15.33 -7.53
CA LEU A 614 -9.44 16.53 -7.85
C LEU A 614 -10.42 16.83 -6.72
N MET A 615 -10.38 18.04 -6.20
CA MET A 615 -11.39 18.54 -5.25
C MET A 615 -11.69 20.02 -5.51
N PRO A 616 -12.87 20.53 -5.12
CA PRO A 616 -13.20 21.94 -5.27
C PRO A 616 -12.36 22.80 -4.31
N SER A 617 -11.96 24.01 -4.76
CA SER A 617 -11.15 24.94 -3.96
C SER A 617 -11.88 25.55 -2.76
N ASP A 618 -13.18 25.48 -2.74
CA ASP A 618 -14.11 26.00 -1.72
C ASP A 618 -14.83 24.88 -0.96
N GLY A 619 -14.28 23.64 -1.00
CA GLY A 619 -14.77 22.51 -0.22
C GLY A 619 -14.63 22.76 1.30
N SER A 620 -15.62 22.30 2.07
CA SER A 620 -15.62 22.42 3.54
C SER A 620 -14.85 21.28 4.20
N ASP A 621 -13.98 21.61 5.14
CA ASP A 621 -13.26 20.66 6.01
C ASP A 621 -14.09 20.20 7.22
N ALA A 622 -15.29 20.75 7.42
CA ALA A 622 -16.09 20.60 8.63
C ALA A 622 -16.34 19.12 9.01
N LEU A 623 -16.61 18.27 8.02
CA LEU A 623 -16.86 16.83 8.25
C LEU A 623 -15.59 16.12 8.76
N TYR A 624 -14.45 16.40 8.15
CA TYR A 624 -13.17 15.80 8.53
C TYR A 624 -12.72 16.27 9.92
N LEU A 625 -12.83 17.59 10.19
CA LEU A 625 -12.49 18.13 11.50
C LEU A 625 -13.41 17.60 12.61
N ALA A 626 -14.72 17.52 12.35
CA ALA A 626 -15.65 16.92 13.30
C ALA A 626 -15.32 15.45 13.60
N SER A 627 -14.92 14.67 12.58
CA SER A 627 -14.48 13.30 12.76
C SER A 627 -13.23 13.23 13.67
N VAL A 628 -12.20 14.04 13.39
CA VAL A 628 -10.98 14.06 14.23
C VAL A 628 -11.28 14.57 15.64
N ASP A 629 -12.10 15.61 15.80
CA ASP A 629 -12.43 16.20 17.11
C ASP A 629 -13.21 15.24 18.01
N ALA A 630 -14.02 14.33 17.42
CA ALA A 630 -14.78 13.30 18.12
C ALA A 630 -13.90 12.15 18.67
N LEU A 631 -12.66 11.99 18.18
CA LEU A 631 -11.73 10.95 18.66
C LEU A 631 -11.29 11.26 20.10
N LYS A 632 -11.22 10.21 20.93
CA LYS A 632 -10.88 10.33 22.36
C LYS A 632 -9.41 10.18 22.61
#